data_6f7172bb205b58d7e5752b7f103bd2d7
#
_entry.id   6f7172bb205b58d7e5752b7f103bd2d7
#
_cell.length_a   1.000
_cell.length_b   1.000
_cell.length_c   1.000
_cell.angle_alpha   90.00
_cell.angle_beta   90.00
_cell.angle_gamma   90.00
#
_symmetry.space_group_name_H-M   'P 1'
#
loop_
_entity.id
_entity.type
_entity.pdbx_description
1 polymer ?
#
loop_
_entity_poly.entity_id
_entity_poly.type
_entity_poly.pdbx_seq_one_letter_code
_entity_poly.pdbx_strand_id
1 'polypeptide(L)'
;MENNFLTRSECSAMRGIAILAIMLHNYCHFIGRIVQENEYQFFVSNNQRLWQVLTHPDALLPVHLLSYFGHYGVPVFLFLSGFGLVMKYETPSPTPPREGGAFQFVKYHYLKLLRLLIVGFSIFLVVDVLVPGRFHFHWYNVIAQLLMYINVLPEPDKIIWPGIYWFFGLMIQLYIVYRLFLYRQKSIWVVALIVICWLLQVFCDPEGETLNRLRYNFIGGMLPFGLGILFARIPTLGLKCSHPGTKAVPRWEYIATLLLSTACIVTMSFWYHSWFFVPVFIIIGTVASVKLMPGWMLNIVTWIGSISAAMFVAHPIVRRLFITIAWKQDIYDGLMLYVLVTIAFSWVVKQLIDRIPKPKL
;
A
#
# COMPACT_ATOMS: atom_id res chain seq x y z
N MET A 1 -25.81 11.82 -8.92
CA MET A 1 -24.64 11.07 -8.39
C MET A 1 -24.25 10.08 -9.48
N GLU A 2 -23.11 10.27 -10.14
CA GLU A 2 -22.64 9.36 -11.17
C GLU A 2 -22.35 8.00 -10.54
N ASN A 3 -22.99 6.96 -11.04
CA ASN A 3 -22.76 5.57 -10.61
C ASN A 3 -21.41 5.09 -11.15
N ASN A 4 -20.34 5.44 -10.46
CA ASN A 4 -19.03 4.88 -10.73
C ASN A 4 -19.00 3.42 -10.26
N PHE A 5 -18.29 2.54 -10.97
CA PHE A 5 -18.11 1.14 -10.57
C PHE A 5 -17.56 1.00 -9.13
N LEU A 6 -16.68 1.90 -8.71
CA LEU A 6 -16.20 2.03 -7.34
C LEU A 6 -16.73 3.34 -6.72
N THR A 7 -17.50 3.21 -5.66
CA THR A 7 -17.98 4.32 -4.84
C THR A 7 -16.86 4.85 -3.92
N ARG A 8 -17.04 6.06 -3.39
CA ARG A 8 -16.10 6.63 -2.40
C ARG A 8 -15.99 5.77 -1.14
N SER A 9 -17.10 5.17 -0.69
CA SER A 9 -17.13 4.26 0.45
C SER A 9 -16.31 3.01 0.17
N GLU A 10 -16.49 2.39 -0.99
CA GLU A 10 -15.73 1.21 -1.42
C GLU A 10 -14.24 1.52 -1.55
N CYS A 11 -13.85 2.65 -2.14
CA CYS A 11 -12.46 3.07 -2.18
C CYS A 11 -11.86 3.27 -0.77
N SER A 12 -12.66 3.79 0.18
CA SER A 12 -12.24 3.91 1.57
C SER A 12 -12.12 2.54 2.23
N ALA A 13 -13.05 1.61 1.97
CA ALA A 13 -12.97 0.24 2.45
C ALA A 13 -11.74 -0.50 1.90
N MET A 14 -11.42 -0.35 0.62
CA MET A 14 -10.17 -0.90 0.05
C MET A 14 -8.94 -0.37 0.78
N ARG A 15 -8.89 0.93 1.14
CA ARG A 15 -7.81 1.47 1.99
C ARG A 15 -7.80 0.85 3.38
N GLY A 16 -8.97 0.56 3.94
CA GLY A 16 -9.10 -0.10 5.24
C GLY A 16 -8.53 -1.52 5.23
N ILE A 17 -8.87 -2.33 4.21
CA ILE A 17 -8.29 -3.67 4.02
C ILE A 17 -6.78 -3.57 3.87
N ALA A 18 -6.32 -2.68 2.99
CA ALA A 18 -4.91 -2.52 2.66
C ALA A 18 -4.06 -2.12 3.88
N ILE A 19 -4.53 -1.16 4.69
CA ILE A 19 -3.76 -0.74 5.87
C ILE A 19 -3.74 -1.82 6.96
N LEU A 20 -4.83 -2.57 7.13
CA LEU A 20 -4.85 -3.71 8.04
C LEU A 20 -3.86 -4.78 7.59
N ALA A 21 -3.84 -5.11 6.30
CA ALA A 21 -2.87 -6.07 5.75
C ALA A 21 -1.41 -5.61 5.98
N ILE A 22 -1.08 -4.34 5.67
CA ILE A 22 0.26 -3.79 5.86
C ILE A 22 0.68 -3.80 7.34
N MET A 23 -0.19 -3.36 8.25
CA MET A 23 0.18 -3.30 9.66
C MET A 23 0.35 -4.70 10.24
N LEU A 24 -0.50 -5.67 9.88
CA LEU A 24 -0.39 -7.05 10.32
C LEU A 24 0.86 -7.71 9.76
N HIS A 25 1.15 -7.52 8.47
CA HIS A 25 2.41 -7.93 7.86
C HIS A 25 3.62 -7.40 8.64
N ASN A 26 3.67 -6.08 8.86
CA ASN A 26 4.76 -5.42 9.56
C ASN A 26 4.94 -5.87 11.02
N TYR A 27 3.93 -6.45 11.65
CA TYR A 27 4.08 -7.07 12.96
C TYR A 27 4.59 -8.51 12.83
N CYS A 28 3.94 -9.31 11.99
CA CYS A 28 4.23 -10.74 11.84
C CYS A 28 5.63 -10.98 11.25
N HIS A 29 6.07 -10.17 10.29
CA HIS A 29 7.39 -10.23 9.66
C HIS A 29 8.56 -10.12 10.67
N PHE A 30 8.38 -9.39 11.77
CA PHE A 30 9.42 -9.23 12.81
C PHE A 30 9.41 -10.34 13.86
N ILE A 31 8.52 -11.32 13.76
CA ILE A 31 8.49 -12.49 14.65
C ILE A 31 9.44 -13.55 14.07
N GLY A 32 10.45 -13.93 14.83
CA GLY A 32 11.36 -15.01 14.42
C GLY A 32 10.61 -16.32 14.12
N ARG A 33 11.09 -17.12 13.19
CA ARG A 33 10.51 -18.41 12.73
C ARG A 33 9.26 -18.30 11.82
N ILE A 34 8.81 -17.10 11.50
CA ILE A 34 7.68 -16.90 10.56
C ILE A 34 8.22 -16.83 9.12
N VAL A 35 7.39 -17.24 8.16
CA VAL A 35 7.72 -17.16 6.73
C VAL A 35 7.93 -15.70 6.33
N GLN A 36 9.05 -15.43 5.63
CA GLN A 36 9.37 -14.12 5.10
C GLN A 36 8.74 -13.95 3.72
N GLU A 37 8.40 -12.74 3.38
CA GLU A 37 7.81 -12.36 2.09
C GLU A 37 8.86 -12.20 0.97
N ASN A 38 8.37 -12.17 -0.25
CA ASN A 38 9.08 -11.71 -1.44
C ASN A 38 8.49 -10.35 -1.87
N GLU A 39 9.02 -9.25 -1.35
CA GLU A 39 8.51 -7.90 -1.64
C GLU A 39 9.43 -7.13 -2.59
N TYR A 40 10.71 -7.05 -2.25
CA TYR A 40 11.70 -6.28 -3.02
C TYR A 40 12.67 -7.16 -3.82
N GLN A 41 12.79 -8.40 -3.43
CA GLN A 41 13.59 -9.46 -4.05
C GLN A 41 12.77 -10.74 -4.04
N PHE A 42 13.21 -11.72 -4.83
CA PHE A 42 12.50 -12.99 -4.93
C PHE A 42 13.41 -14.13 -4.49
N PHE A 43 13.20 -14.61 -3.27
CA PHE A 43 13.93 -15.71 -2.68
C PHE A 43 13.13 -17.02 -2.83
N VAL A 44 13.72 -18.00 -3.51
CA VAL A 44 13.12 -19.34 -3.65
C VAL A 44 12.93 -20.00 -2.29
N SER A 45 13.84 -19.75 -1.35
CA SER A 45 13.77 -20.26 0.03
C SER A 45 12.52 -19.82 0.77
N ASN A 46 12.06 -18.58 0.58
CA ASN A 46 10.82 -18.07 1.17
C ASN A 46 9.60 -18.86 0.64
N ASN A 47 9.59 -19.18 -0.66
CA ASN A 47 8.54 -19.96 -1.29
C ASN A 47 8.54 -21.41 -0.80
N GLN A 48 9.72 -22.03 -0.67
CA GLN A 48 9.84 -23.38 -0.12
C GLN A 48 9.27 -23.44 1.31
N ARG A 49 9.59 -22.42 2.13
CA ARG A 49 9.08 -22.33 3.49
C ARG A 49 7.56 -22.10 3.51
N LEU A 50 7.03 -21.24 2.62
CA LEU A 50 5.59 -21.08 2.46
C LEU A 50 4.92 -22.40 2.10
N TRP A 51 5.48 -23.16 1.14
CA TRP A 51 4.97 -24.47 0.76
C TRP A 51 4.94 -25.46 1.91
N GLN A 52 6.01 -25.52 2.70
CA GLN A 52 6.06 -26.36 3.90
C GLN A 52 4.93 -26.06 4.89
N VAL A 53 4.68 -24.76 5.14
CA VAL A 53 3.63 -24.35 6.08
C VAL A 53 2.23 -24.60 5.51
N LEU A 54 2.03 -24.51 4.21
CA LEU A 54 0.74 -24.81 3.56
C LEU A 54 0.44 -26.31 3.55
N THR A 55 1.46 -27.17 3.39
CA THR A 55 1.31 -28.63 3.36
C THR A 55 1.33 -29.27 4.74
N HIS A 56 1.99 -28.65 5.71
CA HIS A 56 2.10 -29.09 7.09
C HIS A 56 1.74 -27.93 8.04
N PRO A 57 0.45 -27.55 8.10
CA PRO A 57 0.03 -26.38 8.86
C PRO A 57 0.19 -26.59 10.36
N ASP A 58 0.68 -25.56 11.02
CA ASP A 58 0.73 -25.45 12.48
C ASP A 58 -0.25 -24.40 13.00
N ALA A 59 -0.25 -24.18 14.33
CA ALA A 59 -1.10 -23.18 14.97
C ALA A 59 -0.79 -21.73 14.53
N LEU A 60 0.36 -21.49 13.90
CA LEU A 60 0.80 -20.17 13.43
C LEU A 60 0.50 -19.93 11.93
N LEU A 61 -0.21 -20.84 11.26
CA LEU A 61 -0.56 -20.68 9.84
C LEU A 61 -1.13 -19.28 9.51
N PRO A 62 -2.08 -18.70 10.28
CA PRO A 62 -2.56 -17.33 9.97
C PRO A 62 -1.45 -16.28 10.04
N VAL A 63 -0.52 -16.41 10.98
CA VAL A 63 0.61 -15.47 11.15
C VAL A 63 1.59 -15.60 9.97
N HIS A 64 1.86 -16.82 9.51
CA HIS A 64 2.66 -17.07 8.30
C HIS A 64 2.05 -16.43 7.05
N LEU A 65 0.73 -16.59 6.86
CA LEU A 65 0.03 -15.99 5.72
C LEU A 65 0.01 -14.46 5.79
N LEU A 66 -0.20 -13.88 6.98
CA LEU A 66 -0.16 -12.43 7.18
C LEU A 66 1.24 -11.87 6.93
N SER A 67 2.29 -12.57 7.37
CA SER A 67 3.67 -12.19 7.11
C SER A 67 4.00 -12.25 5.62
N TYR A 68 3.62 -13.32 4.92
CA TYR A 68 3.96 -13.50 3.52
C TYR A 68 3.14 -12.60 2.57
N PHE A 69 1.82 -12.48 2.79
CA PHE A 69 0.92 -11.80 1.84
C PHE A 69 0.51 -10.38 2.24
N GLY A 70 0.70 -9.99 3.50
CA GLY A 70 0.14 -8.72 3.98
C GLY A 70 0.78 -7.47 3.36
N HIS A 71 2.04 -7.53 2.89
CA HIS A 71 2.71 -6.43 2.18
C HIS A 71 1.96 -6.03 0.90
N TYR A 72 1.16 -6.92 0.32
CA TYR A 72 0.34 -6.61 -0.86
C TYR A 72 -0.77 -5.58 -0.61
N GLY A 73 -0.95 -5.09 0.60
CA GLY A 73 -1.71 -3.87 0.85
C GLY A 73 -1.13 -2.64 0.15
N VAL A 74 0.20 -2.58 -0.08
CA VAL A 74 0.87 -1.48 -0.79
C VAL A 74 0.35 -1.30 -2.21
N PRO A 75 0.29 -2.33 -3.09
CA PRO A 75 -0.33 -2.24 -4.41
C PRO A 75 -1.74 -1.66 -4.43
N VAL A 76 -2.56 -1.96 -3.43
CA VAL A 76 -3.93 -1.40 -3.34
C VAL A 76 -3.88 0.11 -3.10
N PHE A 77 -2.97 0.61 -2.25
CA PHE A 77 -2.77 2.05 -2.07
C PHE A 77 -2.28 2.74 -3.33
N LEU A 78 -1.35 2.11 -4.06
CA LEU A 78 -0.83 2.65 -5.32
C LEU A 78 -1.92 2.72 -6.40
N PHE A 79 -2.73 1.65 -6.53
CA PHE A 79 -3.90 1.64 -7.42
C PHE A 79 -4.87 2.78 -7.09
N LEU A 80 -5.28 2.90 -5.83
CA LEU A 80 -6.20 3.95 -5.39
C LEU A 80 -5.61 5.36 -5.55
N SER A 81 -4.29 5.50 -5.49
CA SER A 81 -3.62 6.77 -5.74
C SER A 81 -3.67 7.16 -7.22
N GLY A 82 -3.34 6.24 -8.13
CA GLY A 82 -3.47 6.46 -9.58
C GLY A 82 -4.92 6.74 -9.99
N PHE A 83 -5.86 5.92 -9.51
CA PHE A 83 -7.29 6.11 -9.71
C PHE A 83 -7.76 7.48 -9.23
N GLY A 84 -7.42 7.85 -8.01
CA GLY A 84 -7.83 9.12 -7.40
C GLY A 84 -7.27 10.36 -8.09
N LEU A 85 -6.07 10.28 -8.68
CA LEU A 85 -5.50 11.38 -9.46
C LEU A 85 -6.30 11.64 -10.73
N VAL A 86 -6.65 10.61 -11.48
CA VAL A 86 -7.49 10.75 -12.70
C VAL A 86 -8.86 11.28 -12.32
N MET A 87 -9.51 10.71 -11.31
CA MET A 87 -10.83 11.15 -10.85
C MET A 87 -10.84 12.60 -10.36
N LYS A 88 -9.71 13.09 -9.82
CA LYS A 88 -9.62 14.46 -9.32
C LYS A 88 -9.23 15.48 -10.40
N TYR A 89 -8.33 15.11 -11.31
CA TYR A 89 -7.67 16.09 -12.20
C TYR A 89 -8.02 15.92 -13.70
N GLU A 90 -8.54 14.76 -14.10
CA GLU A 90 -8.86 14.49 -15.51
C GLU A 90 -10.36 14.38 -15.79
N THR A 91 -11.17 14.03 -14.76
CA THR A 91 -12.63 13.96 -14.90
C THR A 91 -13.24 15.36 -14.87
N PRO A 92 -14.18 15.67 -15.80
CA PRO A 92 -14.89 16.95 -15.78
C PRO A 92 -15.59 17.18 -14.42
N SER A 93 -15.35 18.31 -13.81
CA SER A 93 -15.97 18.71 -12.55
C SER A 93 -16.54 20.12 -12.68
N PRO A 94 -17.71 20.42 -12.05
CA PRO A 94 -18.25 21.78 -12.01
C PRO A 94 -17.31 22.81 -11.39
N THR A 95 -16.44 22.35 -10.48
CA THR A 95 -15.37 23.14 -9.87
C THR A 95 -14.05 22.39 -10.06
N PRO A 96 -13.41 22.50 -11.25
CA PRO A 96 -12.12 21.87 -11.44
C PRO A 96 -11.11 22.45 -10.43
N PRO A 97 -10.25 21.60 -9.84
CA PRO A 97 -9.18 22.10 -8.99
C PRO A 97 -8.33 23.08 -9.83
N ARG A 98 -7.89 24.18 -9.23
CA ARG A 98 -6.97 25.10 -9.89
C ARG A 98 -5.79 24.30 -10.46
N GLU A 99 -5.66 24.30 -11.77
CA GLU A 99 -4.56 23.64 -12.46
C GLU A 99 -3.31 24.48 -12.29
N GLY A 100 -2.61 24.30 -11.19
CA GLY A 100 -1.27 24.83 -11.02
C GLY A 100 -0.30 24.14 -11.98
N GLY A 101 0.81 24.81 -12.32
CA GLY A 101 1.91 24.21 -13.07
C GLY A 101 2.42 22.91 -12.39
N ALA A 102 3.29 22.16 -13.10
CA ALA A 102 3.84 20.90 -12.56
C ALA A 102 4.50 21.09 -11.18
N PHE A 103 5.23 22.17 -11.00
CA PHE A 103 5.85 22.48 -9.71
C PHE A 103 4.84 22.67 -8.57
N GLN A 104 3.74 23.40 -8.82
CA GLN A 104 2.70 23.63 -7.81
C GLN A 104 2.00 22.31 -7.43
N PHE A 105 1.74 21.45 -8.42
CA PHE A 105 1.17 20.12 -8.20
C PHE A 105 2.09 19.27 -7.31
N VAL A 106 3.38 19.16 -7.64
CA VAL A 106 4.35 18.40 -6.86
C VAL A 106 4.50 18.96 -5.45
N LYS A 107 4.64 20.30 -5.32
CA LYS A 107 4.71 20.99 -4.04
C LYS A 107 3.49 20.69 -3.15
N TYR A 108 2.30 20.74 -3.71
CA TYR A 108 1.06 20.42 -2.98
C TYR A 108 1.09 19.00 -2.44
N HIS A 109 1.43 18.02 -3.27
CA HIS A 109 1.46 16.62 -2.87
C HIS A 109 2.60 16.33 -1.89
N TYR A 110 3.75 16.95 -2.07
CA TYR A 110 4.88 16.89 -1.13
C TYR A 110 4.47 17.41 0.25
N LEU A 111 3.91 18.59 0.34
CA LEU A 111 3.47 19.18 1.61
C LEU A 111 2.37 18.35 2.29
N LYS A 112 1.48 17.74 1.50
CA LYS A 112 0.45 16.84 2.01
C LYS A 112 1.05 15.59 2.67
N LEU A 113 2.07 14.99 2.06
CA LEU A 113 2.78 13.84 2.62
C LEU A 113 3.68 14.25 3.79
N LEU A 114 4.33 15.41 3.69
CA LEU A 114 5.22 15.93 4.74
C LEU A 114 4.50 16.13 6.07
N ARG A 115 3.23 16.54 6.05
CA ARG A 115 2.40 16.62 7.27
C ARG A 115 2.32 15.29 8.01
N LEU A 116 2.09 14.19 7.27
CA LEU A 116 2.02 12.84 7.83
C LEU A 116 3.39 12.41 8.35
N LEU A 117 4.40 12.60 7.52
CA LEU A 117 5.78 12.22 7.81
C LEU A 117 6.31 12.91 9.08
N ILE A 118 6.18 14.23 9.19
CA ILE A 118 6.67 14.98 10.36
C ILE A 118 6.00 14.48 11.65
N VAL A 119 4.68 14.34 11.65
CA VAL A 119 3.96 13.87 12.86
C VAL A 119 4.42 12.47 13.24
N GLY A 120 4.40 11.54 12.30
CA GLY A 120 4.80 10.15 12.57
C GLY A 120 6.25 10.03 12.99
N PHE A 121 7.16 10.71 12.28
CA PHE A 121 8.60 10.65 12.57
C PHE A 121 8.95 11.29 13.92
N SER A 122 8.36 12.45 14.25
CA SER A 122 8.57 13.11 15.54
C SER A 122 8.10 12.24 16.71
N ILE A 123 6.90 11.64 16.60
CA ILE A 123 6.40 10.74 17.65
C ILE A 123 7.29 9.50 17.76
N PHE A 124 7.72 8.94 16.62
CA PHE A 124 8.63 7.79 16.63
C PHE A 124 9.94 8.11 17.35
N LEU A 125 10.56 9.26 17.07
CA LEU A 125 11.82 9.67 17.72
C LEU A 125 11.66 9.78 19.24
N VAL A 126 10.54 10.35 19.72
CA VAL A 126 10.27 10.44 21.16
C VAL A 126 10.13 9.05 21.77
N VAL A 127 9.38 8.17 21.15
CA VAL A 127 9.17 6.79 21.65
C VAL A 127 10.48 6.00 21.62
N ASP A 128 11.28 6.14 20.56
CA ASP A 128 12.56 5.42 20.43
C ASP A 128 13.59 5.81 21.51
N VAL A 129 13.57 7.07 21.97
CA VAL A 129 14.40 7.51 23.09
C VAL A 129 13.98 6.85 24.41
N LEU A 130 12.69 6.54 24.57
CA LEU A 130 12.13 5.99 25.80
C LEU A 130 12.21 4.44 25.87
N VAL A 131 12.47 3.78 24.73
CA VAL A 131 12.50 2.30 24.64
C VAL A 131 13.95 1.81 24.57
N PRO A 132 14.30 0.70 25.25
CA PRO A 132 15.64 0.10 25.16
C PRO A 132 16.02 -0.27 23.71
N GLY A 133 17.30 -0.14 23.37
CA GLY A 133 17.79 -0.46 22.02
C GLY A 133 17.52 0.66 21.02
N ARG A 134 17.76 1.90 21.41
CA ARG A 134 17.62 3.10 20.59
C ARG A 134 18.33 2.96 19.24
N PHE A 135 17.65 3.40 18.17
CA PHE A 135 18.24 3.52 16.84
C PHE A 135 19.16 4.75 16.75
N HIS A 136 20.29 4.58 16.06
CA HIS A 136 21.20 5.68 15.75
C HIS A 136 21.09 6.05 14.28
N PHE A 137 20.80 7.32 14.01
CA PHE A 137 20.63 7.82 12.64
C PHE A 137 21.77 8.76 12.28
N HIS A 138 22.26 8.65 11.07
CA HIS A 138 23.08 9.69 10.49
C HIS A 138 22.20 10.88 10.08
N TRP A 139 22.65 12.09 10.32
CA TRP A 139 21.90 13.32 10.03
C TRP A 139 21.48 13.42 8.54
N TYR A 140 22.33 12.96 7.62
CA TYR A 140 22.03 12.95 6.19
C TYR A 140 20.86 12.00 5.83
N ASN A 141 20.68 10.88 6.55
CA ASN A 141 19.52 10.00 6.37
C ASN A 141 18.23 10.67 6.85
N VAL A 142 18.30 11.49 7.91
CA VAL A 142 17.15 12.28 8.36
C VAL A 142 16.77 13.32 7.30
N ILE A 143 17.74 14.00 6.70
CA ILE A 143 17.48 14.92 5.58
C ILE A 143 16.89 14.17 4.38
N ALA A 144 17.45 13.01 4.01
CA ALA A 144 16.95 12.18 2.93
C ALA A 144 15.49 11.76 3.15
N GLN A 145 15.14 11.40 4.40
CA GLN A 145 13.77 11.05 4.79
C GLN A 145 12.83 12.25 4.69
N LEU A 146 13.22 13.42 5.23
CA LEU A 146 12.39 14.63 5.20
C LEU A 146 12.17 15.15 3.77
N LEU A 147 13.18 15.05 2.92
CA LEU A 147 13.08 15.40 1.50
C LEU A 147 12.45 14.29 0.63
N MET A 148 12.07 13.15 1.24
CA MET A 148 11.40 12.02 0.57
C MET A 148 12.19 11.42 -0.59
N TYR A 149 13.53 11.32 -0.44
CA TYR A 149 14.36 10.58 -1.41
C TYR A 149 15.12 9.40 -0.79
N ILE A 150 14.80 9.04 0.46
CA ILE A 150 15.44 7.94 1.19
C ILE A 150 15.35 6.61 0.41
N ASN A 151 14.26 6.40 -0.33
CA ASN A 151 14.03 5.19 -1.14
C ASN A 151 14.98 5.03 -2.34
N VAL A 152 15.76 6.06 -2.68
CA VAL A 152 16.81 6.00 -3.72
C VAL A 152 18.13 5.48 -3.14
N LEU A 153 18.31 5.60 -1.83
CA LEU A 153 19.51 5.12 -1.14
C LEU A 153 19.48 3.60 -0.97
N PRO A 154 20.64 2.94 -0.78
CA PRO A 154 20.70 1.52 -0.47
C PRO A 154 19.98 1.20 0.84
N GLU A 155 19.28 0.06 0.89
CA GLU A 155 18.62 -0.46 2.09
C GLU A 155 17.78 0.59 2.84
N PRO A 156 16.82 1.26 2.15
CA PRO A 156 16.12 2.43 2.69
C PRO A 156 15.27 2.12 3.93
N ASP A 157 14.93 0.87 4.14
CA ASP A 157 14.19 0.35 5.29
C ASP A 157 15.08 0.08 6.51
N LYS A 158 16.41 0.05 6.35
CA LYS A 158 17.37 -0.24 7.40
C LYS A 158 18.18 0.98 7.87
N ILE A 159 18.47 1.93 6.97
CA ILE A 159 19.31 3.09 7.25
C ILE A 159 18.63 4.17 8.08
N ILE A 160 17.28 4.13 8.18
CA ILE A 160 16.47 5.00 9.03
C ILE A 160 15.20 4.29 9.49
N TRP A 161 14.74 4.60 10.70
CA TRP A 161 13.48 4.09 11.24
C TRP A 161 12.46 5.22 11.43
N PRO A 162 11.17 4.95 11.21
CA PRO A 162 10.58 3.70 10.73
C PRO A 162 10.92 3.39 9.27
N GLY A 163 11.45 2.19 9.01
CA GLY A 163 11.91 1.78 7.69
C GLY A 163 10.84 1.93 6.60
N ILE A 164 9.59 1.60 6.90
CA ILE A 164 8.47 1.70 5.94
C ILE A 164 8.21 3.10 5.38
N TYR A 165 8.83 4.14 5.94
CA TYR A 165 8.63 5.52 5.44
C TYR A 165 9.32 5.78 4.10
N TRP A 166 10.08 4.83 3.55
CA TRP A 166 10.54 4.85 2.16
C TRP A 166 9.37 5.08 1.17
N PHE A 167 8.16 4.62 1.54
CA PHE A 167 6.95 4.76 0.75
C PHE A 167 6.58 6.22 0.42
N PHE A 168 6.93 7.19 1.27
CA PHE A 168 6.72 8.61 0.97
C PHE A 168 7.53 9.04 -0.25
N GLY A 169 8.77 8.57 -0.38
CA GLY A 169 9.62 8.81 -1.54
C GLY A 169 9.05 8.19 -2.81
N LEU A 170 8.61 6.94 -2.75
CA LEU A 170 7.93 6.27 -3.86
C LEU A 170 6.71 7.08 -4.33
N MET A 171 5.88 7.55 -3.41
CA MET A 171 4.68 8.31 -3.74
C MET A 171 5.00 9.64 -4.44
N ILE A 172 6.03 10.36 -4.00
CA ILE A 172 6.46 11.61 -4.66
C ILE A 172 6.98 11.33 -6.06
N GLN A 173 7.77 10.27 -6.27
CA GLN A 173 8.23 9.87 -7.59
C GLN A 173 7.05 9.57 -8.53
N LEU A 174 6.05 8.80 -8.07
CA LEU A 174 4.86 8.48 -8.87
C LEU A 174 4.01 9.73 -9.18
N TYR A 175 3.91 10.70 -8.26
CA TYR A 175 3.23 11.97 -8.54
C TYR A 175 3.98 12.82 -9.58
N ILE A 176 5.32 12.83 -9.55
CA ILE A 176 6.14 13.49 -10.57
C ILE A 176 5.95 12.79 -11.92
N VAL A 177 6.06 11.47 -11.97
CA VAL A 177 5.85 10.66 -13.19
C VAL A 177 4.45 10.91 -13.77
N TYR A 178 3.42 10.86 -12.92
CA TYR A 178 2.06 11.16 -13.36
C TYR A 178 1.96 12.56 -13.99
N ARG A 179 2.45 13.59 -13.30
CA ARG A 179 2.27 14.97 -13.75
C ARG A 179 3.06 15.31 -15.00
N LEU A 180 4.27 14.75 -15.15
CA LEU A 180 5.15 15.07 -16.28
C LEU A 180 4.86 14.21 -17.52
N PHE A 181 4.53 12.92 -17.34
CA PHE A 181 4.49 11.97 -18.45
C PHE A 181 3.11 11.38 -18.73
N LEU A 182 2.19 11.34 -17.75
CA LEU A 182 0.96 10.59 -17.88
C LEU A 182 -0.31 11.46 -17.83
N TYR A 183 -0.23 12.65 -17.25
CA TYR A 183 -1.37 13.55 -17.07
C TYR A 183 -1.99 13.93 -18.41
N ARG A 184 -3.28 13.59 -18.60
CA ARG A 184 -4.04 13.81 -19.85
C ARG A 184 -3.41 13.20 -21.12
N GLN A 185 -2.42 12.32 -20.98
CA GLN A 185 -1.86 11.58 -22.10
C GLN A 185 -2.71 10.38 -22.46
N LYS A 186 -2.57 9.86 -23.69
CA LYS A 186 -3.26 8.66 -24.13
C LYS A 186 -2.91 7.46 -23.24
N SER A 187 -3.88 6.57 -23.00
CA SER A 187 -3.69 5.38 -22.15
C SER A 187 -2.54 4.47 -22.62
N ILE A 188 -2.21 4.50 -23.91
CA ILE A 188 -1.08 3.74 -24.46
C ILE A 188 0.26 4.11 -23.80
N TRP A 189 0.46 5.37 -23.40
CA TRP A 189 1.68 5.80 -22.70
C TRP A 189 1.76 5.22 -21.28
N VAL A 190 0.61 5.05 -20.61
CA VAL A 190 0.56 4.36 -19.31
C VAL A 190 0.95 2.90 -19.47
N VAL A 191 0.39 2.22 -20.47
CA VAL A 191 0.72 0.82 -20.79
C VAL A 191 2.21 0.69 -21.16
N ALA A 192 2.72 1.56 -22.04
CA ALA A 192 4.13 1.55 -22.42
C ALA A 192 5.06 1.70 -21.21
N LEU A 193 4.74 2.63 -20.28
CA LEU A 193 5.56 2.83 -19.09
C LEU A 193 5.48 1.64 -18.13
N ILE A 194 4.31 1.00 -17.98
CA ILE A 194 4.17 -0.25 -17.21
C ILE A 194 5.07 -1.34 -17.80
N VAL A 195 5.02 -1.53 -19.13
CA VAL A 195 5.83 -2.55 -19.81
C VAL A 195 7.33 -2.27 -19.67
N ILE A 196 7.76 -1.02 -19.87
CA ILE A 196 9.17 -0.62 -19.68
C ILE A 196 9.62 -0.91 -18.24
N CYS A 197 8.83 -0.49 -17.24
CA CYS A 197 9.16 -0.73 -15.83
C CYS A 197 9.21 -2.23 -15.50
N TRP A 198 8.33 -3.04 -16.09
CA TRP A 198 8.37 -4.49 -15.93
C TRP A 198 9.60 -5.10 -16.58
N LEU A 199 9.92 -4.71 -17.82
CA LEU A 199 11.12 -5.20 -18.53
C LEU A 199 12.41 -4.89 -17.76
N LEU A 200 12.53 -3.69 -17.18
CA LEU A 200 13.67 -3.32 -16.34
C LEU A 200 13.86 -4.23 -15.12
N GLN A 201 12.78 -4.82 -14.61
CA GLN A 201 12.81 -5.68 -13.43
C GLN A 201 12.98 -7.16 -13.78
N VAL A 202 12.30 -7.64 -14.83
CA VAL A 202 12.22 -9.09 -15.14
C VAL A 202 13.56 -9.69 -15.55
N PHE A 203 14.48 -8.88 -16.06
CA PHE A 203 15.83 -9.29 -16.45
C PHE A 203 16.87 -9.12 -15.33
N CYS A 204 16.46 -8.65 -14.14
CA CYS A 204 17.36 -8.57 -13.00
C CYS A 204 17.55 -9.96 -12.36
N ASP A 205 18.66 -10.12 -11.65
CA ASP A 205 18.84 -11.24 -10.74
C ASP A 205 17.73 -11.19 -9.67
N PRO A 206 16.96 -12.28 -9.48
CA PRO A 206 15.86 -12.32 -8.51
C PRO A 206 16.25 -11.96 -7.08
N GLU A 207 17.42 -12.35 -6.63
CA GLU A 207 17.95 -12.08 -5.29
C GLU A 207 18.90 -10.87 -5.27
N GLY A 208 19.09 -10.20 -6.43
CA GLY A 208 20.07 -9.15 -6.62
C GLY A 208 19.66 -7.80 -6.05
N GLU A 209 20.67 -7.00 -5.68
CA GLU A 209 20.46 -5.64 -5.16
C GLU A 209 19.84 -4.70 -6.21
N THR A 210 20.10 -4.92 -7.50
CA THR A 210 19.51 -4.12 -8.57
C THR A 210 17.99 -4.22 -8.57
N LEU A 211 17.44 -5.43 -8.46
CA LEU A 211 16.00 -5.64 -8.34
C LEU A 211 15.45 -4.94 -7.09
N ASN A 212 16.12 -5.11 -5.95
CA ASN A 212 15.75 -4.47 -4.69
C ASN A 212 15.59 -2.95 -4.86
N ARG A 213 16.60 -2.29 -5.42
CA ARG A 213 16.58 -0.83 -5.65
C ARG A 213 15.47 -0.40 -6.61
N LEU A 214 15.23 -1.13 -7.70
CA LEU A 214 14.15 -0.83 -8.64
C LEU A 214 12.79 -0.92 -7.95
N ARG A 215 12.61 -1.91 -7.07
CA ARG A 215 11.35 -2.15 -6.35
C ARG A 215 11.02 -1.08 -5.31
N TYR A 216 12.02 -0.49 -4.64
CA TYR A 216 11.81 0.65 -3.74
C TYR A 216 11.45 1.95 -4.46
N ASN A 217 11.58 2.02 -5.77
CA ASN A 217 11.36 3.21 -6.58
C ASN A 217 10.11 3.09 -7.46
N PHE A 218 9.74 4.17 -8.17
CA PHE A 218 8.54 4.23 -9.00
C PHE A 218 8.44 3.08 -10.01
N ILE A 219 9.58 2.49 -10.41
CA ILE A 219 9.65 1.36 -11.32
C ILE A 219 8.89 0.15 -10.73
N GLY A 220 9.11 -0.18 -9.44
CA GLY A 220 8.40 -1.24 -8.74
C GLY A 220 6.91 -0.91 -8.49
N GLY A 221 6.59 0.37 -8.29
CA GLY A 221 5.23 0.84 -8.04
C GLY A 221 4.38 1.10 -9.28
N MET A 222 5.00 1.09 -10.49
CA MET A 222 4.32 1.58 -11.70
C MET A 222 3.15 0.70 -12.14
N LEU A 223 3.25 -0.63 -12.02
CA LEU A 223 2.16 -1.53 -12.43
C LEU A 223 0.87 -1.24 -11.66
N PRO A 224 0.79 -1.34 -10.32
CA PRO A 224 -0.45 -1.08 -9.60
C PRO A 224 -0.93 0.37 -9.73
N PHE A 225 -0.03 1.35 -9.74
CA PHE A 225 -0.37 2.76 -9.93
C PHE A 225 -0.95 3.04 -11.33
N GLY A 226 -0.33 2.51 -12.37
CA GLY A 226 -0.77 2.63 -13.75
C GLY A 226 -2.10 1.92 -14.00
N LEU A 227 -2.33 0.75 -13.37
CA LEU A 227 -3.64 0.09 -13.39
C LEU A 227 -4.73 0.98 -12.81
N GLY A 228 -4.46 1.73 -11.75
CA GLY A 228 -5.39 2.70 -11.20
C GLY A 228 -5.75 3.82 -12.19
N ILE A 229 -4.75 4.33 -12.91
CA ILE A 229 -4.95 5.34 -13.97
C ILE A 229 -5.79 4.75 -15.11
N LEU A 230 -5.42 3.57 -15.61
CA LEU A 230 -6.13 2.90 -16.72
C LEU A 230 -7.58 2.61 -16.34
N PHE A 231 -7.79 2.05 -15.16
CA PHE A 231 -9.13 1.74 -14.65
C PHE A 231 -10.03 2.98 -14.58
N ALA A 232 -9.51 4.11 -14.13
CA ALA A 232 -10.26 5.36 -14.07
C ALA A 232 -10.59 5.95 -15.45
N ARG A 233 -9.78 5.65 -16.46
CA ARG A 233 -9.96 6.16 -17.84
C ARG A 233 -10.83 5.29 -18.72
N ILE A 234 -11.17 4.04 -18.31
CA ILE A 234 -12.06 3.18 -19.09
C ILE A 234 -13.51 3.64 -18.90
N PRO A 235 -14.18 4.18 -19.95
CA PRO A 235 -15.53 4.75 -19.81
C PRO A 235 -16.58 3.74 -19.35
N THR A 236 -16.41 2.47 -19.70
CA THR A 236 -17.35 1.39 -19.40
C THR A 236 -17.20 0.83 -17.98
N LEU A 237 -16.00 0.85 -17.40
CA LEU A 237 -15.74 0.40 -16.03
C LEU A 237 -15.83 1.53 -15.00
N GLY A 238 -15.64 2.78 -15.43
CA GLY A 238 -15.67 3.94 -14.52
C GLY A 238 -16.97 4.73 -14.55
N LEU A 239 -17.82 4.60 -15.55
CA LEU A 239 -18.72 5.70 -15.87
C LEU A 239 -20.16 5.39 -16.20
N LYS A 240 -20.70 4.26 -16.24
CA LYS A 240 -22.16 4.08 -16.45
C LYS A 240 -22.61 2.64 -16.22
N CYS A 241 -22.70 2.23 -14.98
CA CYS A 241 -23.68 1.20 -14.61
C CYS A 241 -25.02 1.88 -14.30
N SER A 242 -25.59 2.59 -15.25
CA SER A 242 -26.97 3.04 -15.20
C SER A 242 -27.50 3.39 -16.58
N HIS A 243 -27.39 2.44 -17.53
CA HIS A 243 -28.49 2.33 -18.45
C HIS A 243 -29.63 1.59 -17.73
N PRO A 244 -30.89 2.06 -17.82
CA PRO A 244 -32.02 1.26 -17.42
C PRO A 244 -31.97 -0.03 -18.26
N GLY A 245 -31.52 -1.15 -17.68
CA GLY A 245 -31.35 -2.44 -18.36
C GLY A 245 -30.05 -3.18 -18.13
N THR A 246 -28.99 -2.58 -17.56
CA THR A 246 -27.79 -3.33 -17.13
C THR A 246 -28.11 -4.13 -15.87
N LYS A 247 -28.18 -5.46 -16.04
CA LYS A 247 -28.36 -6.38 -14.90
C LYS A 247 -27.23 -6.16 -13.89
N ALA A 248 -27.59 -5.99 -12.61
CA ALA A 248 -26.59 -5.97 -11.54
C ALA A 248 -25.73 -7.23 -11.64
N VAL A 249 -24.40 -7.08 -11.50
CA VAL A 249 -23.48 -8.22 -11.51
C VAL A 249 -23.89 -9.19 -10.41
N PRO A 250 -24.18 -10.46 -10.71
CA PRO A 250 -24.63 -11.44 -9.74
C PRO A 250 -23.56 -11.65 -8.65
N ARG A 251 -24.00 -11.86 -7.42
CA ARG A 251 -23.10 -12.04 -6.28
C ARG A 251 -22.10 -13.20 -6.46
N TRP A 252 -22.52 -14.28 -7.13
CA TRP A 252 -21.66 -15.42 -7.40
C TRP A 252 -20.46 -15.09 -8.30
N GLU A 253 -20.57 -14.11 -9.20
CA GLU A 253 -19.45 -13.68 -10.04
C GLU A 253 -18.35 -13.02 -9.20
N TYR A 254 -18.71 -12.22 -8.19
CA TYR A 254 -17.73 -11.68 -7.25
C TYR A 254 -17.09 -12.77 -6.38
N ILE A 255 -17.86 -13.79 -5.99
CA ILE A 255 -17.31 -14.95 -5.25
C ILE A 255 -16.33 -15.71 -6.13
N ALA A 256 -16.70 -16.04 -7.37
CA ALA A 256 -15.82 -16.71 -8.33
C ALA A 256 -14.54 -15.87 -8.60
N THR A 257 -14.71 -14.56 -8.79
CA THR A 257 -13.58 -13.63 -8.97
C THR A 257 -12.64 -13.64 -7.77
N LEU A 258 -13.17 -13.62 -6.55
CA LEU A 258 -12.37 -13.66 -5.32
C LEU A 258 -11.60 -14.97 -5.19
N LEU A 259 -12.26 -16.11 -5.41
CA LEU A 259 -11.64 -17.44 -5.38
C LEU A 259 -10.53 -17.57 -6.44
N LEU A 260 -10.83 -17.17 -7.68
CA LEU A 260 -9.86 -17.19 -8.77
C LEU A 260 -8.66 -16.27 -8.47
N SER A 261 -8.92 -15.04 -7.99
CA SER A 261 -7.86 -14.12 -7.60
C SER A 261 -6.99 -14.72 -6.51
N THR A 262 -7.58 -15.33 -5.49
CA THR A 262 -6.83 -15.98 -4.40
C THR A 262 -5.95 -17.12 -4.94
N ALA A 263 -6.50 -17.98 -5.81
CA ALA A 263 -5.74 -19.04 -6.45
C ALA A 263 -4.57 -18.48 -7.29
N CYS A 264 -4.81 -17.42 -8.08
CA CYS A 264 -3.76 -16.76 -8.87
C CYS A 264 -2.69 -16.12 -7.96
N ILE A 265 -3.08 -15.44 -6.86
CA ILE A 265 -2.14 -14.84 -5.91
C ILE A 265 -1.20 -15.92 -5.37
N VAL A 266 -1.75 -17.03 -4.88
CA VAL A 266 -0.95 -18.11 -4.31
C VAL A 266 -0.05 -18.74 -5.38
N THR A 267 -0.62 -19.18 -6.51
CA THR A 267 0.15 -19.88 -7.54
C THR A 267 1.22 -19.01 -8.17
N MET A 268 0.90 -17.75 -8.53
CA MET A 268 1.86 -16.87 -9.19
C MET A 268 2.97 -16.38 -8.26
N SER A 269 2.80 -16.44 -6.95
CA SER A 269 3.83 -16.10 -5.98
C SER A 269 5.00 -17.10 -5.98
N PHE A 270 4.84 -18.32 -6.53
CA PHE A 270 5.90 -19.34 -6.55
C PHE A 270 6.93 -19.19 -7.68
N TRP A 271 6.67 -18.36 -8.69
CA TRP A 271 7.57 -18.21 -9.83
C TRP A 271 7.93 -16.76 -10.07
N TYR A 272 9.22 -16.48 -10.23
CA TYR A 272 9.75 -15.13 -10.38
C TYR A 272 9.02 -14.28 -11.44
N HIS A 273 8.84 -14.83 -12.65
CA HIS A 273 8.24 -14.08 -13.77
C HIS A 273 6.75 -13.77 -13.56
N SER A 274 6.00 -14.66 -12.91
CA SER A 274 4.58 -14.43 -12.62
C SER A 274 4.35 -13.58 -11.37
N TRP A 275 5.28 -13.58 -10.42
CA TRP A 275 5.22 -12.82 -9.19
C TRP A 275 4.98 -11.31 -9.41
N PHE A 276 5.54 -10.73 -10.48
CA PHE A 276 5.31 -9.33 -10.84
C PHE A 276 3.83 -8.99 -11.07
N PHE A 277 3.01 -9.95 -11.45
CA PHE A 277 1.59 -9.76 -11.75
C PHE A 277 0.66 -10.05 -10.58
N VAL A 278 1.16 -10.57 -9.46
CA VAL A 278 0.37 -10.79 -8.23
C VAL A 278 -0.41 -9.53 -7.82
N PRO A 279 0.15 -8.30 -7.87
CA PRO A 279 -0.58 -7.07 -7.56
C PRO A 279 -1.87 -6.88 -8.36
N VAL A 280 -1.96 -7.39 -9.59
CA VAL A 280 -3.18 -7.32 -10.41
C VAL A 280 -4.31 -8.09 -9.74
N PHE A 281 -4.04 -9.31 -9.33
CA PHE A 281 -5.02 -10.19 -8.69
C PHE A 281 -5.37 -9.73 -7.26
N ILE A 282 -4.42 -9.14 -6.56
CA ILE A 282 -4.68 -8.47 -5.27
C ILE A 282 -5.70 -7.34 -5.42
N ILE A 283 -5.54 -6.49 -6.43
CA ILE A 283 -6.48 -5.39 -6.70
C ILE A 283 -7.86 -5.94 -7.06
N ILE A 284 -7.91 -6.91 -7.99
CA ILE A 284 -9.17 -7.56 -8.43
C ILE A 284 -9.86 -8.24 -7.23
N GLY A 285 -9.13 -9.03 -6.46
CA GLY A 285 -9.66 -9.71 -5.27
C GLY A 285 -10.13 -8.73 -4.20
N THR A 286 -9.43 -7.61 -3.99
CA THR A 286 -9.85 -6.57 -3.04
C THR A 286 -11.14 -5.89 -3.49
N VAL A 287 -11.29 -5.59 -4.79
CA VAL A 287 -12.54 -5.06 -5.35
C VAL A 287 -13.69 -6.05 -5.14
N ALA A 288 -13.49 -7.32 -5.48
CA ALA A 288 -14.51 -8.36 -5.29
C ALA A 288 -14.89 -8.51 -3.80
N SER A 289 -13.90 -8.48 -2.89
CA SER A 289 -14.13 -8.54 -1.44
C SER A 289 -15.03 -7.40 -0.95
N VAL A 290 -14.75 -6.17 -1.37
CA VAL A 290 -15.54 -5.00 -0.97
C VAL A 290 -16.96 -5.06 -1.53
N LYS A 291 -17.15 -5.55 -2.75
CA LYS A 291 -18.48 -5.76 -3.36
C LYS A 291 -19.31 -6.85 -2.68
N LEU A 292 -18.66 -7.81 -2.03
CA LEU A 292 -19.30 -8.90 -1.29
C LEU A 292 -19.63 -8.53 0.17
N MET A 293 -18.99 -7.48 0.72
CA MET A 293 -19.14 -7.13 2.14
C MET A 293 -20.58 -6.76 2.50
N PRO A 294 -21.12 -7.29 3.60
CA PRO A 294 -22.37 -6.79 4.16
C PRO A 294 -22.20 -5.36 4.66
N GLY A 295 -23.27 -4.57 4.66
CA GLY A 295 -23.23 -3.13 4.95
C GLY A 295 -22.56 -2.77 6.29
N TRP A 296 -22.79 -3.55 7.34
CA TRP A 296 -22.18 -3.32 8.65
C TRP A 296 -20.64 -3.46 8.61
N MET A 297 -20.14 -4.49 7.92
CA MET A 297 -18.70 -4.73 7.76
C MET A 297 -18.08 -3.67 6.85
N LEU A 298 -18.76 -3.31 5.75
CA LEU A 298 -18.33 -2.24 4.86
C LEU A 298 -18.17 -0.91 5.62
N ASN A 299 -19.10 -0.58 6.53
CA ASN A 299 -19.03 0.62 7.35
C ASN A 299 -17.80 0.62 8.28
N ILE A 300 -17.53 -0.49 8.97
CA ILE A 300 -16.36 -0.62 9.84
C ILE A 300 -15.07 -0.45 9.04
N VAL A 301 -14.94 -1.17 7.93
CA VAL A 301 -13.71 -1.12 7.11
C VAL A 301 -13.56 0.23 6.42
N THR A 302 -14.65 0.89 6.03
CA THR A 302 -14.65 2.28 5.52
C THR A 302 -14.15 3.25 6.59
N TRP A 303 -14.58 3.11 7.83
CA TRP A 303 -14.09 3.91 8.94
C TRP A 303 -12.57 3.72 9.15
N ILE A 304 -12.08 2.47 9.17
CA ILE A 304 -10.64 2.17 9.22
C ILE A 304 -9.91 2.84 8.04
N GLY A 305 -10.47 2.76 6.84
CA GLY A 305 -9.92 3.44 5.66
C GLY A 305 -9.82 4.95 5.81
N SER A 306 -10.73 5.57 6.57
CA SER A 306 -10.71 7.01 6.84
C SER A 306 -9.55 7.46 7.73
N ILE A 307 -8.99 6.55 8.54
CA ILE A 307 -7.82 6.79 9.41
C ILE A 307 -6.55 6.12 8.87
N SER A 308 -6.59 5.50 7.68
CA SER A 308 -5.51 4.68 7.12
C SER A 308 -4.17 5.42 7.02
N ALA A 309 -4.18 6.71 6.67
CA ALA A 309 -2.97 7.52 6.58
C ALA A 309 -2.31 7.73 7.97
N ALA A 310 -3.11 7.92 9.02
CA ALA A 310 -2.62 7.99 10.39
C ALA A 310 -2.14 6.61 10.87
N MET A 311 -2.85 5.52 10.51
CA MET A 311 -2.40 4.15 10.81
C MET A 311 -1.06 3.84 10.16
N PHE A 312 -0.83 4.30 8.92
CA PHE A 312 0.43 4.09 8.23
C PHE A 312 1.63 4.68 8.99
N VAL A 313 1.48 5.86 9.59
CA VAL A 313 2.57 6.46 10.37
C VAL A 313 2.59 6.01 11.83
N ALA A 314 1.49 5.52 12.36
CA ALA A 314 1.36 5.13 13.77
C ALA A 314 1.80 3.68 14.06
N HIS A 315 1.50 2.74 13.15
CA HIS A 315 1.70 1.32 13.44
C HIS A 315 3.16 0.90 13.71
N PRO A 316 4.21 1.49 13.09
CA PRO A 316 5.58 1.13 13.45
C PRO A 316 5.96 1.58 14.86
N ILE A 317 5.34 2.66 15.34
CA ILE A 317 5.54 3.18 16.69
C ILE A 317 4.97 2.19 17.70
N VAL A 318 3.73 1.77 17.48
CA VAL A 318 3.06 0.78 18.34
C VAL A 318 3.79 -0.58 18.26
N ARG A 319 4.24 -0.99 17.08
CA ARG A 319 5.07 -2.20 16.93
C ARG A 319 6.32 -2.12 17.79
N ARG A 320 7.04 -1.00 17.79
CA ARG A 320 8.26 -0.80 18.60
C ARG A 320 8.01 -1.07 20.08
N LEU A 321 6.81 -0.78 20.57
CA LEU A 321 6.44 -1.00 21.98
C LEU A 321 6.01 -2.46 22.25
N PHE A 322 5.29 -3.08 21.33
CA PHE A 322 4.59 -4.35 21.61
C PHE A 322 5.24 -5.59 21.01
N ILE A 323 6.21 -5.47 20.10
CA ILE A 323 6.84 -6.63 19.45
C ILE A 323 7.55 -7.56 20.46
N THR A 324 8.02 -7.02 21.57
CA THR A 324 8.68 -7.77 22.63
C THR A 324 7.76 -8.76 23.34
N ILE A 325 6.44 -8.55 23.32
CA ILE A 325 5.45 -9.49 23.86
C ILE A 325 5.42 -10.77 23.01
N ALA A 326 5.35 -10.61 21.68
CA ALA A 326 5.40 -11.74 20.76
C ALA A 326 6.70 -12.55 20.87
N TRP A 327 7.82 -11.88 21.16
CA TRP A 327 9.11 -12.58 21.37
C TRP A 327 9.16 -13.39 22.67
N LYS A 328 8.30 -13.06 23.65
CA LYS A 328 8.25 -13.72 24.96
C LYS A 328 7.31 -14.91 25.03
N GLN A 329 6.66 -15.29 23.97
CA GLN A 329 5.88 -16.52 23.75
C GLN A 329 4.40 -16.39 23.37
N ASP A 330 3.77 -15.21 23.52
CA ASP A 330 2.34 -15.07 23.24
C ASP A 330 2.09 -14.23 21.99
N ILE A 331 2.22 -14.92 20.84
CA ILE A 331 2.13 -14.27 19.52
C ILE A 331 0.75 -13.68 19.28
N TYR A 332 -0.31 -14.43 19.61
CA TYR A 332 -1.69 -13.98 19.33
C TYR A 332 -2.15 -12.86 20.26
N ASP A 333 -1.79 -12.92 21.56
CA ASP A 333 -2.10 -11.85 22.52
C ASP A 333 -1.35 -10.56 22.15
N GLY A 334 -0.06 -10.69 21.80
CA GLY A 334 0.73 -9.59 21.31
C GLY A 334 0.14 -8.98 20.04
N LEU A 335 -0.31 -9.81 19.09
CA LEU A 335 -0.95 -9.37 17.86
C LEU A 335 -2.27 -8.66 18.13
N MET A 336 -3.12 -9.19 19.00
CA MET A 336 -4.39 -8.60 19.36
C MET A 336 -4.20 -7.22 20.03
N LEU A 337 -3.30 -7.13 21.01
CA LEU A 337 -2.97 -5.87 21.67
C LEU A 337 -2.42 -4.85 20.67
N TYR A 338 -1.51 -5.28 19.80
CA TYR A 338 -0.97 -4.44 18.74
C TYR A 338 -2.07 -3.87 17.83
N VAL A 339 -3.03 -4.68 17.39
CA VAL A 339 -4.14 -4.24 16.55
C VAL A 339 -5.00 -3.20 17.27
N LEU A 340 -5.44 -3.51 18.49
CA LEU A 340 -6.33 -2.64 19.27
C LEU A 340 -5.66 -1.29 19.58
N VAL A 341 -4.42 -1.33 20.06
CA VAL A 341 -3.66 -0.12 20.40
C VAL A 341 -3.33 0.68 19.14
N THR A 342 -2.98 0.01 18.03
CA THR A 342 -2.70 0.73 16.76
C THR A 342 -3.93 1.49 16.27
N ILE A 343 -5.11 0.88 16.30
CA ILE A 343 -6.35 1.55 15.87
C ILE A 343 -6.64 2.75 16.77
N ALA A 344 -6.61 2.56 18.10
CA ALA A 344 -6.89 3.63 19.06
C ALA A 344 -5.86 4.78 18.94
N PHE A 345 -4.58 4.45 18.88
CA PHE A 345 -3.50 5.42 18.76
C PHE A 345 -3.55 6.17 17.42
N SER A 346 -3.89 5.48 16.33
CA SER A 346 -4.03 6.10 15.01
C SER A 346 -5.16 7.14 14.97
N TRP A 347 -6.23 6.92 15.72
CA TRP A 347 -7.29 7.91 15.85
C TRP A 347 -6.76 9.19 16.52
N VAL A 348 -5.96 9.07 17.58
CA VAL A 348 -5.31 10.22 18.24
C VAL A 348 -4.33 10.92 17.28
N VAL A 349 -3.47 10.15 16.60
CA VAL A 349 -2.51 10.69 15.62
C VAL A 349 -3.24 11.44 14.49
N LYS A 350 -4.40 10.92 14.04
CA LYS A 350 -5.24 11.62 13.07
C LYS A 350 -5.68 12.99 13.56
N GLN A 351 -6.10 13.12 14.83
CA GLN A 351 -6.47 14.42 15.40
C GLN A 351 -5.30 15.42 15.40
N LEU A 352 -4.09 14.94 15.70
CA LEU A 352 -2.88 15.78 15.63
C LEU A 352 -2.59 16.22 14.18
N ILE A 353 -2.64 15.30 13.22
CA ILE A 353 -2.45 15.62 11.79
C ILE A 353 -3.49 16.63 11.32
N ASP A 354 -4.75 16.48 11.71
CA ASP A 354 -5.84 17.36 11.27
C ASP A 354 -5.73 18.79 11.82
N ARG A 355 -4.98 19.01 12.92
CA ARG A 355 -4.65 20.35 13.45
C ARG A 355 -3.64 21.11 12.58
N ILE A 356 -2.80 20.41 11.82
CA ILE A 356 -1.86 21.06 10.91
C ILE A 356 -2.61 21.56 9.66
N PRO A 357 -2.46 22.81 9.26
CA PRO A 357 -3.13 23.35 8.07
C PRO A 357 -2.91 22.50 6.82
N LYS A 358 -3.99 22.26 6.07
CA LYS A 358 -3.90 21.54 4.79
C LYS A 358 -3.26 22.45 3.75
N PRO A 359 -2.31 21.95 2.94
CA PRO A 359 -1.76 22.75 1.84
C PRO A 359 -2.87 23.11 0.84
N LYS A 360 -2.79 24.29 0.28
CA LYS A 360 -3.68 24.76 -0.79
C LYS A 360 -2.97 24.60 -2.15
N LEU A 361 -3.73 24.16 -3.15
CA LEU A 361 -3.25 24.04 -4.53
C LEU A 361 -3.35 25.40 -5.21
#